data_044c2d9d3dad8e6baef568c63a9cd3e1
#
_entry.id   044c2d9d3dad8e6baef568c63a9cd3e1
#
_cell.length_a   1.000
_cell.length_b   1.000
_cell.length_c   1.000
_cell.angle_alpha   90.00
_cell.angle_beta   90.00
_cell.angle_gamma   90.00
#
_symmetry.space_group_name_H-M   'P 1'
#
loop_
_entity.id
_entity.type
_entity.pdbx_description
1 polymer ?
#
loop_
_entity_poly.entity_id
_entity_poly.type
_entity_poly.pdbx_seq_one_letter_code
_entity_poly.pdbx_strand_id
1 'polypeptide(L)'
;VAAAIILPFSVEQEHPIGWIIKLYSDTLSSYAYATLNTANWYYLLSANWAQLTLLTGRALPIATGCCALLPLLALATSCIRKKQPFLVRLLRTQNGQISLLCAVLSVYLFVVAAVGCTWSLYGYAMMALVYGTVILCCLHHSDAKHLPGFLALLLAGIYVLAVKVHERYLFPALGLFLLGYVCSRDRRLLWLMIGFSVTTFLNTAIVLDNSILYGSSLGHLNDDTLALNVILCVLNLLLLGFGAWVCLTPDWSAA
;
A
#
# COMPACT_ATOMS: atom_id res chain seq x y z
N VAL A 1 1.49 23.67 12.61
CA VAL A 1 2.30 23.76 11.39
C VAL A 1 1.40 23.84 10.16
N ALA A 2 0.49 22.89 9.89
CA ALA A 2 -0.38 22.88 8.69
C ALA A 2 -1.18 24.20 8.54
N ALA A 3 -1.82 24.68 9.62
CA ALA A 3 -2.56 25.94 9.59
C ALA A 3 -1.67 27.13 9.20
N ALA A 4 -0.42 27.19 9.68
CA ALA A 4 0.51 28.26 9.35
C ALA A 4 0.93 28.25 7.87
N ILE A 5 0.99 27.08 7.24
CA ILE A 5 1.31 26.94 5.81
C ILE A 5 0.10 27.33 4.95
N ILE A 6 -1.11 27.00 5.38
CA ILE A 6 -2.34 27.20 4.61
C ILE A 6 -2.84 28.66 4.73
N LEU A 7 -2.63 29.31 5.88
CA LEU A 7 -3.15 30.64 6.19
C LEU A 7 -2.86 31.69 5.10
N PRO A 8 -1.63 31.83 4.56
CA PRO A 8 -1.34 32.83 3.53
C PRO A 8 -2.19 32.68 2.26
N PHE A 9 -2.56 31.43 1.92
CA PHE A 9 -3.34 31.13 0.71
C PHE A 9 -4.86 31.24 0.94
N SER A 10 -5.29 31.25 2.21
CA SER A 10 -6.69 31.29 2.59
C SER A 10 -7.21 32.71 2.85
N VAL A 11 -6.32 33.70 3.04
CA VAL A 11 -6.67 35.08 3.43
C VAL A 11 -7.53 35.78 2.36
N GLU A 12 -7.31 35.48 1.08
CA GLU A 12 -8.06 36.06 -0.04
C GLU A 12 -9.35 35.29 -0.39
N GLN A 13 -9.65 34.20 0.34
CA GLN A 13 -10.82 33.37 0.05
C GLN A 13 -12.02 33.83 0.89
N GLU A 14 -13.20 33.99 0.27
CA GLU A 14 -14.45 34.34 0.98
C GLU A 14 -14.78 33.37 2.12
N HIS A 15 -14.50 32.05 1.90
CA HIS A 15 -14.72 31.00 2.87
C HIS A 15 -13.47 30.12 3.02
N PRO A 16 -12.49 30.49 3.87
CA PRO A 16 -11.19 29.80 3.97
C PRO A 16 -11.27 28.29 4.22
N ILE A 17 -12.13 27.86 5.13
CA ILE A 17 -12.32 26.42 5.44
C ILE A 17 -13.03 25.71 4.28
N GLY A 18 -14.07 26.33 3.74
CA GLY A 18 -14.79 25.78 2.58
C GLY A 18 -13.90 25.65 1.34
N TRP A 19 -13.04 26.62 1.11
CA TRP A 19 -12.04 26.59 0.04
C TRP A 19 -11.08 25.42 0.19
N ILE A 20 -10.53 25.16 1.39
CA ILE A 20 -9.62 24.04 1.63
C ILE A 20 -10.33 22.70 1.38
N ILE A 21 -11.54 22.54 1.92
CA ILE A 21 -12.32 21.31 1.73
C ILE A 21 -12.59 21.09 0.25
N LYS A 22 -12.99 22.13 -0.47
CA LYS A 22 -13.25 22.09 -1.91
C LYS A 22 -11.98 21.74 -2.68
N LEU A 23 -10.84 22.42 -2.39
CA LEU A 23 -9.56 22.17 -3.04
C LEU A 23 -9.15 20.69 -2.92
N TYR A 24 -9.22 20.13 -1.71
CA TYR A 24 -8.89 18.72 -1.48
C TYR A 24 -9.90 17.78 -2.17
N SER A 25 -11.20 18.08 -2.09
CA SER A 25 -12.24 17.31 -2.76
C SER A 25 -12.06 17.29 -4.28
N ASP A 26 -11.83 18.45 -4.88
CA ASP A 26 -11.62 18.60 -6.33
C ASP A 26 -10.34 17.89 -6.76
N THR A 27 -9.26 18.01 -5.98
CA THR A 27 -7.99 17.30 -6.24
C THR A 27 -8.17 15.79 -6.16
N LEU A 28 -8.85 15.30 -5.12
CA LEU A 28 -9.12 13.86 -4.96
C LEU A 28 -10.08 13.31 -6.03
N SER A 29 -10.99 14.14 -6.54
CA SER A 29 -11.94 13.75 -7.59
C SER A 29 -11.35 13.84 -9.00
N SER A 30 -10.34 14.68 -9.22
CA SER A 30 -9.71 14.89 -10.54
C SER A 30 -9.03 13.64 -11.09
N TYR A 31 -8.59 12.74 -10.20
CA TYR A 31 -7.94 11.48 -10.57
C TYR A 31 -8.89 10.30 -10.41
N ALA A 32 -9.70 10.05 -11.45
CA ALA A 32 -10.71 8.99 -11.45
C ALA A 32 -10.18 7.61 -11.90
N TYR A 33 -8.87 7.38 -11.82
CA TYR A 33 -8.20 6.18 -12.35
C TYR A 33 -7.63 5.30 -11.25
N ALA A 34 -7.52 3.99 -11.53
CA ALA A 34 -6.99 3.02 -10.58
C ALA A 34 -5.50 3.25 -10.29
N THR A 35 -4.70 3.50 -11.33
CA THR A 35 -3.31 3.91 -11.21
C THR A 35 -2.88 4.77 -12.41
N LEU A 36 -1.86 5.59 -12.23
CA LEU A 36 -1.36 6.54 -13.21
C LEU A 36 0.14 6.34 -13.39
N ASN A 37 0.51 5.42 -14.30
CA ASN A 37 1.88 5.06 -14.63
C ASN A 37 2.75 4.67 -13.41
N THR A 38 2.11 4.24 -12.33
CA THR A 38 2.78 3.85 -11.09
C THR A 38 3.09 2.38 -11.11
N ALA A 39 4.33 1.99 -10.82
CA ALA A 39 4.75 0.60 -10.71
C ALA A 39 4.18 -0.06 -9.44
N ASN A 40 2.89 -0.37 -9.44
CA ASN A 40 2.13 -0.89 -8.31
C ASN A 40 1.30 -2.13 -8.67
N TRP A 41 0.53 -2.64 -7.72
CA TRP A 41 -0.34 -3.81 -7.89
C TRP A 41 -1.34 -3.67 -9.03
N TYR A 42 -1.94 -2.49 -9.20
CA TYR A 42 -2.96 -2.24 -10.22
C TYR A 42 -2.38 -2.22 -11.63
N TYR A 43 -1.12 -1.81 -11.78
CA TYR A 43 -0.42 -1.88 -13.05
C TYR A 43 -0.27 -3.34 -13.52
N LEU A 44 0.09 -4.27 -12.62
CA LEU A 44 0.15 -5.70 -12.92
C LEU A 44 -1.19 -6.30 -13.35
N LEU A 45 -2.29 -5.71 -12.87
CA LEU A 45 -3.65 -6.11 -13.22
C LEU A 45 -4.17 -5.43 -14.49
N SER A 46 -3.30 -4.78 -15.26
CA SER A 46 -3.66 -4.02 -16.48
C SER A 46 -4.66 -2.89 -16.21
N ALA A 47 -4.66 -2.34 -14.99
CA ALA A 47 -5.55 -1.25 -14.59
C ALA A 47 -4.90 0.13 -14.69
N ASN A 48 -3.78 0.25 -15.42
CA ASN A 48 -3.19 1.56 -15.71
C ASN A 48 -4.17 2.39 -16.54
N TRP A 49 -4.49 3.59 -16.06
CA TRP A 49 -5.52 4.48 -16.62
C TRP A 49 -6.95 3.89 -16.66
N ALA A 50 -7.20 2.78 -15.97
CA ALA A 50 -8.56 2.26 -15.84
C ALA A 50 -9.39 3.13 -14.89
N GLN A 51 -10.62 3.45 -15.30
CA GLN A 51 -11.55 4.22 -14.45
C GLN A 51 -11.89 3.45 -13.17
N LEU A 52 -11.97 4.14 -12.04
CA LEU A 52 -12.25 3.55 -10.73
C LEU A 52 -13.59 2.81 -10.65
N THR A 53 -14.57 3.26 -11.43
CA THR A 53 -15.92 2.68 -11.51
C THR A 53 -15.98 1.47 -12.44
N LEU A 54 -14.89 1.18 -13.18
CA LEU A 54 -14.85 0.04 -14.07
C LEU A 54 -14.98 -1.26 -13.26
N LEU A 55 -15.79 -2.19 -13.77
CA LEU A 55 -15.98 -3.48 -13.12
C LEU A 55 -14.74 -4.36 -13.36
N THR A 56 -14.09 -4.78 -12.27
CA THR A 56 -12.88 -5.63 -12.33
C THR A 56 -13.18 -7.09 -12.69
N GLY A 57 -14.47 -7.45 -12.77
CA GLY A 57 -14.89 -8.84 -12.88
C GLY A 57 -14.86 -9.58 -11.54
N ARG A 58 -15.48 -10.76 -11.49
CA ARG A 58 -15.61 -11.54 -10.25
C ARG A 58 -14.39 -12.36 -9.91
N ALA A 59 -13.60 -12.74 -10.91
CA ALA A 59 -12.46 -13.66 -10.72
C ALA A 59 -11.37 -13.07 -9.82
N LEU A 60 -11.03 -11.79 -9.99
CA LEU A 60 -9.99 -11.14 -9.22
C LEU A 60 -10.29 -11.08 -7.71
N PRO A 61 -11.43 -10.53 -7.24
CA PRO A 61 -11.73 -10.48 -5.82
C PRO A 61 -11.91 -11.88 -5.21
N ILE A 62 -12.43 -12.85 -5.95
CA ILE A 62 -12.52 -14.25 -5.50
C ILE A 62 -11.12 -14.84 -5.30
N ALA A 63 -10.23 -14.71 -6.28
CA ALA A 63 -8.86 -15.22 -6.18
C ALA A 63 -8.10 -14.58 -5.02
N THR A 64 -8.19 -13.25 -4.89
CA THR A 64 -7.56 -12.52 -3.77
C THR A 64 -8.16 -12.93 -2.42
N GLY A 65 -9.49 -13.11 -2.35
CA GLY A 65 -10.17 -13.60 -1.15
C GLY A 65 -9.72 -15.01 -0.76
N CYS A 66 -9.58 -15.91 -1.71
CA CYS A 66 -9.03 -17.25 -1.45
C CYS A 66 -7.59 -17.19 -0.92
N CYS A 67 -6.73 -16.35 -1.53
CA CYS A 67 -5.36 -16.15 -1.03
C CYS A 67 -5.34 -15.57 0.38
N ALA A 68 -6.23 -14.64 0.70
CA ALA A 68 -6.34 -14.04 2.02
C ALA A 68 -6.77 -15.03 3.12
N LEU A 69 -7.34 -16.18 2.78
CA LEU A 69 -7.64 -17.25 3.76
C LEU A 69 -6.42 -18.10 4.12
N LEU A 70 -5.34 -18.09 3.32
CA LEU A 70 -4.17 -18.94 3.56
C LEU A 70 -3.53 -18.75 4.95
N PRO A 71 -3.34 -17.52 5.49
CA PRO A 71 -2.82 -17.32 6.84
C PRO A 71 -3.68 -17.97 7.92
N LEU A 72 -5.02 -17.91 7.78
CA LEU A 72 -5.94 -18.54 8.73
C LEU A 72 -5.83 -20.07 8.68
N LEU A 73 -5.76 -20.66 7.50
CA LEU A 73 -5.57 -22.09 7.31
C LEU A 73 -4.21 -22.56 7.86
N ALA A 74 -3.15 -21.79 7.64
CA ALA A 74 -1.82 -22.05 8.20
C ALA A 74 -1.82 -21.99 9.74
N LEU A 75 -2.53 -21.03 10.32
CA LEU A 75 -2.70 -20.94 11.77
C LEU A 75 -3.47 -22.16 12.31
N ALA A 76 -4.60 -22.53 11.67
CA ALA A 76 -5.42 -23.67 12.08
C ALA A 76 -4.63 -24.96 12.05
N THR A 77 -3.91 -25.25 10.95
CA THR A 77 -3.06 -26.45 10.83
C THR A 77 -1.92 -26.47 11.85
N SER A 78 -1.30 -25.31 12.13
CA SER A 78 -0.28 -25.19 13.18
C SER A 78 -0.86 -25.48 14.58
N CYS A 79 -2.07 -24.98 14.87
CA CYS A 79 -2.74 -25.24 16.16
C CYS A 79 -3.09 -26.71 16.33
N ILE A 80 -3.59 -27.39 15.28
CA ILE A 80 -3.88 -28.82 15.29
C ILE A 80 -2.61 -29.63 15.57
N ARG A 81 -1.53 -29.35 14.80
CA ARG A 81 -0.25 -30.08 14.96
C ARG A 81 0.35 -29.92 16.36
N LYS A 82 0.26 -28.71 16.94
CA LYS A 82 0.84 -28.39 18.25
C LYS A 82 -0.14 -28.59 19.41
N LYS A 83 -1.35 -29.09 19.17
CA LYS A 83 -2.41 -29.26 20.17
C LYS A 83 -2.68 -27.99 20.99
N GLN A 84 -2.69 -26.83 20.31
CA GLN A 84 -2.87 -25.52 20.94
C GLN A 84 -4.28 -24.97 20.70
N PRO A 85 -4.84 -24.20 21.64
CA PRO A 85 -6.20 -23.65 21.51
C PRO A 85 -6.23 -22.59 20.38
N PHE A 86 -6.98 -22.87 19.31
CA PHE A 86 -7.06 -22.02 18.12
C PHE A 86 -7.57 -20.62 18.44
N LEU A 87 -8.69 -20.46 19.16
CA LEU A 87 -9.28 -19.18 19.50
C LEU A 87 -8.34 -18.30 20.33
N VAL A 88 -7.60 -18.89 21.25
CA VAL A 88 -6.64 -18.13 22.07
C VAL A 88 -5.50 -17.59 21.20
N ARG A 89 -4.98 -18.40 20.30
CA ARG A 89 -3.95 -17.93 19.36
C ARG A 89 -4.47 -16.90 18.38
N LEU A 90 -5.68 -17.13 17.84
CA LEU A 90 -6.31 -16.20 16.89
C LEU A 90 -6.46 -14.80 17.49
N LEU A 91 -6.89 -14.70 18.73
CA LEU A 91 -7.22 -13.40 19.35
C LEU A 91 -6.03 -12.75 20.06
N ARG A 92 -5.08 -13.54 20.59
CA ARG A 92 -4.01 -13.02 21.46
C ARG A 92 -2.63 -12.91 20.80
N THR A 93 -2.40 -13.57 19.67
CA THR A 93 -1.12 -13.47 18.98
C THR A 93 -1.19 -12.54 17.78
N GLN A 94 -0.12 -11.84 17.49
CA GLN A 94 0.00 -10.96 16.31
C GLN A 94 -0.32 -11.71 15.02
N ASN A 95 0.26 -12.89 14.81
CA ASN A 95 -0.03 -13.72 13.62
C ASN A 95 -1.50 -14.16 13.56
N GLY A 96 -2.12 -14.41 14.72
CA GLY A 96 -3.55 -14.74 14.81
C GLY A 96 -4.42 -13.56 14.38
N GLN A 97 -4.14 -12.38 14.90
CA GLN A 97 -4.90 -11.18 14.57
C GLN A 97 -4.74 -10.76 13.10
N ILE A 98 -3.54 -10.94 12.50
CA ILE A 98 -3.33 -10.76 11.07
C ILE A 98 -4.14 -11.79 10.27
N SER A 99 -4.14 -13.05 10.70
CA SER A 99 -4.97 -14.09 10.07
C SER A 99 -6.46 -13.77 10.13
N LEU A 100 -6.92 -13.21 11.25
CA LEU A 100 -8.30 -12.75 11.41
C LEU A 100 -8.62 -11.56 10.50
N LEU A 101 -7.73 -10.56 10.42
CA LEU A 101 -7.86 -9.43 9.50
C LEU A 101 -7.99 -9.92 8.05
N CYS A 102 -7.11 -10.81 7.63
CA CYS A 102 -7.15 -11.41 6.29
C CYS A 102 -8.45 -12.19 6.03
N ALA A 103 -8.97 -12.91 7.03
CA ALA A 103 -10.23 -13.64 6.92
C ALA A 103 -11.43 -12.69 6.76
N VAL A 104 -11.48 -11.60 7.54
CA VAL A 104 -12.53 -10.57 7.41
C VAL A 104 -12.49 -9.92 6.03
N LEU A 105 -11.30 -9.58 5.55
CA LEU A 105 -11.11 -9.03 4.20
C LEU A 105 -11.51 -10.01 3.11
N SER A 106 -11.26 -11.31 3.31
CA SER A 106 -11.71 -12.36 2.40
C SER A 106 -13.24 -12.39 2.27
N VAL A 107 -13.96 -12.32 3.40
CA VAL A 107 -15.43 -12.23 3.40
C VAL A 107 -15.91 -10.99 2.64
N TYR A 108 -15.30 -9.82 2.90
CA TYR A 108 -15.61 -8.59 2.16
C TYR A 108 -15.40 -8.77 0.66
N LEU A 109 -14.28 -9.35 0.23
CA LEU A 109 -13.98 -9.58 -1.19
C LEU A 109 -14.97 -10.54 -1.85
N PHE A 110 -15.45 -11.57 -1.15
CA PHE A 110 -16.49 -12.46 -1.67
C PHE A 110 -17.83 -11.74 -1.80
N VAL A 111 -18.21 -10.91 -0.84
CA VAL A 111 -19.44 -10.08 -0.95
C VAL A 111 -19.33 -9.12 -2.13
N VAL A 112 -18.21 -8.42 -2.27
CA VAL A 112 -17.97 -7.50 -3.40
C VAL A 112 -17.99 -8.25 -4.74
N ALA A 113 -17.45 -9.48 -4.80
CA ALA A 113 -17.54 -10.32 -6.00
C ALA A 113 -18.98 -10.73 -6.35
N ALA A 114 -19.83 -10.93 -5.33
CA ALA A 114 -21.23 -11.29 -5.53
C ALA A 114 -22.10 -10.14 -6.04
N VAL A 115 -21.91 -8.93 -5.47
CA VAL A 115 -22.74 -7.76 -5.81
C VAL A 115 -22.22 -6.93 -6.99
N GLY A 116 -20.95 -7.05 -7.32
CA GLY A 116 -20.24 -6.32 -8.37
C GLY A 116 -19.00 -5.62 -7.83
N CYS A 117 -17.85 -5.87 -8.44
CA CYS A 117 -16.56 -5.33 -8.02
C CYS A 117 -16.13 -4.18 -8.92
N THR A 118 -15.82 -3.04 -8.31
CA THR A 118 -15.11 -1.92 -8.96
C THR A 118 -13.69 -1.82 -8.42
N TRP A 119 -12.82 -1.09 -9.12
CA TRP A 119 -11.46 -0.83 -8.63
C TRP A 119 -11.47 -0.10 -7.28
N SER A 120 -12.45 0.79 -7.05
CA SER A 120 -12.61 1.46 -5.76
C SER A 120 -12.91 0.49 -4.63
N LEU A 121 -13.88 -0.41 -4.80
CA LEU A 121 -14.25 -1.39 -3.77
C LEU A 121 -13.11 -2.37 -3.48
N TYR A 122 -12.42 -2.81 -4.53
CA TYR A 122 -11.22 -3.64 -4.37
C TYR A 122 -10.10 -2.88 -3.64
N GLY A 123 -9.88 -1.61 -3.99
CA GLY A 123 -8.90 -0.73 -3.34
C GLY A 123 -9.16 -0.55 -1.85
N TYR A 124 -10.42 -0.44 -1.41
CA TYR A 124 -10.75 -0.35 0.01
C TYR A 124 -10.31 -1.59 0.80
N ALA A 125 -10.45 -2.79 0.23
CA ALA A 125 -9.95 -4.01 0.87
C ALA A 125 -8.42 -3.98 1.02
N MET A 126 -7.71 -3.57 -0.02
CA MET A 126 -6.24 -3.47 0.01
C MET A 126 -5.77 -2.42 1.03
N MET A 127 -6.46 -1.28 1.10
CA MET A 127 -6.17 -0.24 2.11
C MET A 127 -6.44 -0.71 3.53
N ALA A 128 -7.55 -1.43 3.77
CA ALA A 128 -7.86 -2.01 5.07
C ALA A 128 -6.79 -3.02 5.52
N LEU A 129 -6.21 -3.79 4.56
CA LEU A 129 -5.08 -4.68 4.84
C LEU A 129 -3.85 -3.89 5.30
N VAL A 130 -3.50 -2.81 4.58
CA VAL A 130 -2.33 -1.96 4.91
C VAL A 130 -2.51 -1.32 6.29
N TYR A 131 -3.62 -0.61 6.52
CA TYR A 131 -3.90 0.05 7.80
C TYR A 131 -3.97 -0.95 8.94
N GLY A 132 -4.69 -2.06 8.76
CA GLY A 132 -4.83 -3.09 9.78
C GLY A 132 -3.49 -3.71 10.16
N THR A 133 -2.62 -4.00 9.18
CA THR A 133 -1.28 -4.52 9.45
C THR A 133 -0.43 -3.53 10.24
N VAL A 134 -0.41 -2.25 9.86
CA VAL A 134 0.35 -1.21 10.58
C VAL A 134 -0.18 -0.99 11.98
N ILE A 135 -1.50 -0.93 12.17
CA ILE A 135 -2.11 -0.83 13.50
C ILE A 135 -1.70 -2.02 14.38
N LEU A 136 -1.74 -3.24 13.85
CA LEU A 136 -1.30 -4.42 14.59
C LEU A 136 0.19 -4.36 14.94
N CYS A 137 1.06 -3.86 14.05
CA CYS A 137 2.47 -3.61 14.38
C CYS A 137 2.60 -2.63 15.55
N CYS A 138 1.89 -1.51 15.53
CA CYS A 138 1.92 -0.53 16.62
C CYS A 138 1.39 -1.09 17.96
N LEU A 139 0.35 -1.93 17.93
CA LEU A 139 -0.23 -2.53 19.14
C LEU A 139 0.70 -3.59 19.78
N HIS A 140 1.44 -4.33 18.95
CA HIS A 140 2.34 -5.37 19.44
C HIS A 140 3.75 -4.88 19.77
N HIS A 141 4.18 -3.77 19.15
CA HIS A 141 5.52 -3.20 19.32
C HIS A 141 5.40 -1.70 19.64
N SER A 142 5.14 -1.39 20.90
CA SER A 142 4.85 -0.02 21.34
C SER A 142 6.08 0.88 21.55
N ASP A 143 7.30 0.37 21.33
CA ASP A 143 8.52 1.17 21.45
C ASP A 143 8.58 2.23 20.32
N ALA A 144 8.69 3.49 20.71
CA ALA A 144 8.68 4.65 19.79
C ALA A 144 9.78 4.59 18.72
N LYS A 145 10.89 3.87 18.98
CA LYS A 145 11.98 3.71 17.98
C LYS A 145 11.54 3.01 16.70
N HIS A 146 10.46 2.19 16.73
CA HIS A 146 9.95 1.46 15.58
C HIS A 146 8.91 2.26 14.78
N LEU A 147 8.34 3.33 15.36
CA LEU A 147 7.27 4.11 14.74
C LEU A 147 7.61 4.64 13.35
N PRO A 148 8.81 5.20 13.08
CA PRO A 148 9.14 5.66 11.73
C PRO A 148 9.14 4.52 10.69
N GLY A 149 9.58 3.31 11.06
CA GLY A 149 9.51 2.13 10.19
C GLY A 149 8.06 1.70 9.89
N PHE A 150 7.18 1.77 10.87
CA PHE A 150 5.74 1.47 10.67
C PHE A 150 5.04 2.50 9.79
N LEU A 151 5.37 3.79 9.94
CA LEU A 151 4.88 4.85 9.07
C LEU A 151 5.43 4.73 7.65
N ALA A 152 6.70 4.32 7.51
CA ALA A 152 7.29 4.03 6.21
C ALA A 152 6.56 2.86 5.51
N LEU A 153 6.27 1.78 6.25
CA LEU A 153 5.47 0.65 5.76
C LEU A 153 4.07 1.10 5.32
N LEU A 154 3.42 1.99 6.10
CA LEU A 154 2.13 2.56 5.75
C LEU A 154 2.17 3.26 4.39
N LEU A 155 3.13 4.18 4.20
CA LEU A 155 3.24 4.94 2.95
C LEU A 155 3.65 4.06 1.77
N ALA A 156 4.56 3.10 1.98
CA ALA A 156 4.92 2.11 0.96
C ALA A 156 3.73 1.20 0.61
N GLY A 157 2.94 0.79 1.60
CA GLY A 157 1.71 0.01 1.40
C GLY A 157 0.66 0.79 0.62
N ILE A 158 0.46 2.08 0.92
CA ILE A 158 -0.40 2.98 0.15
C ILE A 158 0.09 3.04 -1.31
N TYR A 159 1.39 3.28 -1.52
CA TYR A 159 1.96 3.36 -2.87
C TYR A 159 1.72 2.08 -3.68
N VAL A 160 1.93 0.91 -3.08
CA VAL A 160 1.87 -0.38 -3.78
C VAL A 160 0.45 -0.89 -3.93
N LEU A 161 -0.44 -0.67 -2.94
CA LEU A 161 -1.75 -1.33 -2.85
C LEU A 161 -2.95 -0.38 -2.91
N ALA A 162 -2.77 0.95 -2.88
CA ALA A 162 -3.90 1.88 -3.03
C ALA A 162 -4.18 2.20 -4.49
N VAL A 163 -5.43 2.59 -4.75
CA VAL A 163 -5.84 3.26 -6.00
C VAL A 163 -5.51 4.76 -5.95
N LYS A 164 -5.55 5.42 -7.10
CA LYS A 164 -5.30 6.87 -7.26
C LYS A 164 -3.87 7.29 -6.89
N VAL A 165 -2.89 6.43 -7.13
CA VAL A 165 -1.50 6.68 -6.76
C VAL A 165 -0.69 7.12 -7.96
N HIS A 166 0.23 8.07 -7.73
CA HIS A 166 1.23 8.53 -8.68
C HIS A 166 2.63 8.01 -8.34
N GLU A 167 3.50 7.96 -9.34
CA GLU A 167 4.89 7.47 -9.25
C GLU A 167 5.72 8.15 -8.14
N ARG A 168 5.41 9.40 -7.79
CA ARG A 168 6.14 10.20 -6.79
C ARG A 168 5.68 10.00 -5.33
N TYR A 169 4.59 9.27 -5.09
CA TYR A 169 4.00 9.16 -3.73
C TYR A 169 4.83 8.30 -2.77
N LEU A 170 5.83 7.58 -3.28
CA LEU A 170 6.72 6.79 -2.44
C LEU A 170 7.85 7.61 -1.77
N PHE A 171 8.20 8.80 -2.28
CA PHE A 171 9.31 9.61 -1.75
C PHE A 171 9.28 9.83 -0.23
N PRO A 172 8.15 10.17 0.41
CA PRO A 172 8.12 10.35 1.86
C PRO A 172 8.45 9.07 2.65
N ALA A 173 8.12 7.89 2.12
CA ALA A 173 8.45 6.62 2.76
C ALA A 173 9.97 6.39 2.84
N LEU A 174 10.74 6.85 1.84
CA LEU A 174 12.20 6.69 1.82
C LEU A 174 12.85 7.38 3.01
N GLY A 175 12.44 8.63 3.29
CA GLY A 175 12.91 9.39 4.45
C GLY A 175 12.54 8.72 5.77
N LEU A 176 11.33 8.14 5.86
CA LEU A 176 10.89 7.42 7.06
C LEU A 176 11.60 6.07 7.24
N PHE A 177 11.93 5.33 6.18
CA PHE A 177 12.77 4.13 6.29
C PHE A 177 14.17 4.48 6.81
N LEU A 178 14.77 5.56 6.29
CA LEU A 178 16.07 6.05 6.78
C LEU A 178 16.00 6.45 8.26
N LEU A 179 14.97 7.22 8.64
CA LEU A 179 14.74 7.60 10.04
C LEU A 179 14.52 6.37 10.93
N GLY A 180 13.75 5.40 10.46
CA GLY A 180 13.54 4.12 11.14
C GLY A 180 14.84 3.38 11.40
N TYR A 181 15.74 3.32 10.40
CA TYR A 181 17.08 2.79 10.58
C TYR A 181 17.89 3.55 11.63
N VAL A 182 17.86 4.89 11.59
CA VAL A 182 18.60 5.70 12.57
C VAL A 182 18.09 5.48 14.00
N CYS A 183 16.77 5.38 14.17
CA CYS A 183 16.14 5.18 15.48
C CYS A 183 16.30 3.75 16.03
N SER A 184 16.08 2.74 15.20
CA SER A 184 16.06 1.33 15.64
C SER A 184 17.40 0.59 15.41
N ARG A 185 18.29 1.14 14.58
CA ARG A 185 19.52 0.49 14.11
C ARG A 185 19.30 -0.80 13.31
N ASP A 186 18.08 -1.05 12.85
CA ASP A 186 17.75 -2.22 12.04
C ASP A 186 18.16 -1.99 10.57
N ARG A 187 19.23 -2.68 10.14
CA ARG A 187 19.78 -2.57 8.77
C ARG A 187 18.79 -3.00 7.68
N ARG A 188 17.78 -3.80 8.03
CA ARG A 188 16.75 -4.23 7.08
C ARG A 188 15.94 -3.03 6.56
N LEU A 189 15.71 -2.01 7.40
CA LEU A 189 15.05 -0.75 6.97
C LEU A 189 15.91 0.04 6.00
N LEU A 190 17.24 -0.02 6.13
CA LEU A 190 18.17 0.59 5.16
C LEU A 190 18.08 -0.11 3.79
N TRP A 191 18.01 -1.45 3.76
CA TRP A 191 17.83 -2.18 2.52
C TRP A 191 16.49 -1.88 1.85
N LEU A 192 15.41 -1.70 2.63
CA LEU A 192 14.11 -1.25 2.12
C LEU A 192 14.21 0.16 1.50
N MET A 193 14.87 1.09 2.19
CA MET A 193 15.11 2.44 1.66
C MET A 193 15.86 2.39 0.33
N ILE A 194 16.93 1.62 0.23
CA ILE A 194 17.71 1.49 -1.02
C ILE A 194 16.85 0.85 -2.12
N GLY A 195 16.18 -0.26 -1.84
CA GLY A 195 15.35 -0.97 -2.81
C GLY A 195 14.24 -0.08 -3.37
N PHE A 196 13.46 0.55 -2.51
CA PHE A 196 12.41 1.47 -2.93
C PHE A 196 12.95 2.74 -3.60
N SER A 197 14.15 3.24 -3.24
CA SER A 197 14.78 4.36 -3.95
C SER A 197 15.08 4.00 -5.40
N VAL A 198 15.63 2.83 -5.64
CA VAL A 198 15.95 2.36 -7.00
C VAL A 198 14.66 2.19 -7.82
N THR A 199 13.65 1.51 -7.28
CA THR A 199 12.40 1.29 -8.02
C THR A 199 11.65 2.60 -8.29
N THR A 200 11.64 3.53 -7.34
CA THR A 200 11.01 4.85 -7.51
C THR A 200 11.73 5.68 -8.56
N PHE A 201 13.06 5.72 -8.49
CA PHE A 201 13.87 6.44 -9.48
C PHE A 201 13.62 5.91 -10.89
N LEU A 202 13.67 4.60 -11.08
CA LEU A 202 13.44 3.99 -12.39
C LEU A 202 12.02 4.22 -12.88
N ASN A 203 11.00 4.07 -12.04
CA ASN A 203 9.61 4.34 -12.42
C ASN A 203 9.42 5.80 -12.85
N THR A 204 9.94 6.75 -12.05
CA THR A 204 9.84 8.18 -12.37
C THR A 204 10.62 8.52 -13.65
N ALA A 205 11.79 7.93 -13.86
CA ALA A 205 12.58 8.11 -15.08
C ALA A 205 11.84 7.61 -16.32
N ILE A 206 11.21 6.43 -16.26
CA ILE A 206 10.41 5.88 -17.35
C ILE A 206 9.24 6.81 -17.68
N VAL A 207 8.51 7.29 -16.66
CA VAL A 207 7.37 8.21 -16.85
C VAL A 207 7.85 9.52 -17.48
N LEU A 208 8.97 10.07 -17.02
CA LEU A 208 9.54 11.30 -17.55
C LEU A 208 9.99 11.13 -19.03
N ASP A 209 10.71 10.06 -19.33
CA ASP A 209 11.19 9.75 -20.69
C ASP A 209 10.02 9.62 -21.67
N ASN A 210 8.99 8.85 -21.29
CA ASN A 210 7.78 8.73 -22.12
C ASN A 210 7.05 10.08 -22.28
N SER A 211 7.05 10.94 -21.27
CA SER A 211 6.42 12.26 -21.37
C SER A 211 7.17 13.21 -22.31
N ILE A 212 8.49 13.12 -22.35
CA ILE A 212 9.34 13.91 -23.25
C ILE A 212 9.20 13.43 -24.71
N LEU A 213 9.22 12.12 -24.92
CA LEU A 213 9.19 11.53 -26.27
C LEU A 213 7.81 11.62 -26.94
N TYR A 214 6.73 11.47 -26.18
CA TYR A 214 5.38 11.33 -26.74
C TYR A 214 4.42 12.46 -26.37
N GLY A 215 4.87 13.47 -25.63
CA GLY A 215 4.08 14.62 -25.21
C GLY A 215 2.94 14.26 -24.25
N SER A 216 1.88 15.09 -24.22
CA SER A 216 0.75 14.93 -23.29
C SER A 216 -0.17 13.72 -23.57
N SER A 217 0.11 12.91 -24.57
CA SER A 217 -0.57 11.64 -24.83
C SER A 217 -0.10 10.53 -23.86
N LEU A 218 0.05 10.88 -22.60
CA LEU A 218 0.60 10.10 -21.48
C LEU A 218 -0.17 8.82 -21.11
N GLY A 219 -1.26 8.50 -21.81
CA GLY A 219 -2.10 7.36 -21.47
C GLY A 219 -1.47 5.98 -21.66
N HIS A 220 -0.42 5.86 -22.48
CA HIS A 220 0.18 4.57 -22.80
C HIS A 220 1.69 4.63 -22.68
N LEU A 221 2.25 3.82 -21.78
CA LEU A 221 3.68 3.52 -21.79
C LEU A 221 3.97 2.68 -23.05
N ASN A 222 5.10 2.92 -23.69
CA ASN A 222 5.55 2.15 -24.83
C ASN A 222 5.70 0.68 -24.48
N ASP A 223 5.49 -0.20 -25.45
CA ASP A 223 5.71 -1.64 -25.30
C ASP A 223 7.14 -1.95 -24.82
N ASP A 224 8.13 -1.17 -25.23
CA ASP A 224 9.53 -1.33 -24.82
C ASP A 224 9.74 -1.10 -23.31
N THR A 225 8.95 -0.24 -22.68
CA THR A 225 9.02 0.04 -21.24
C THR A 225 8.07 -0.82 -20.40
N LEU A 226 7.14 -1.51 -21.04
CA LEU A 226 6.14 -2.34 -20.37
C LEU A 226 6.78 -3.44 -19.51
N ALA A 227 7.73 -4.18 -20.06
CA ALA A 227 8.43 -5.26 -19.36
C ALA A 227 9.17 -4.74 -18.11
N LEU A 228 9.85 -3.60 -18.24
CA LEU A 228 10.55 -2.99 -17.10
C LEU A 228 9.58 -2.54 -16.02
N ASN A 229 8.45 -1.92 -16.37
CA ASN A 229 7.43 -1.55 -15.40
C ASN A 229 6.83 -2.75 -14.68
N VAL A 230 6.58 -3.87 -15.37
CA VAL A 230 6.13 -5.11 -14.74
C VAL A 230 7.15 -5.63 -13.73
N ILE A 231 8.44 -5.61 -14.07
CA ILE A 231 9.53 -5.98 -13.15
C ILE A 231 9.53 -5.07 -11.92
N LEU A 232 9.41 -3.75 -12.11
CA LEU A 232 9.35 -2.80 -11.00
C LEU A 232 8.13 -3.04 -10.09
N CYS A 233 6.97 -3.38 -10.66
CA CYS A 233 5.79 -3.75 -9.88
C CYS A 233 6.04 -4.98 -9.00
N VAL A 234 6.62 -6.03 -9.57
CA VAL A 234 6.97 -7.25 -8.81
C VAL A 234 7.98 -6.94 -7.72
N LEU A 235 9.02 -6.16 -8.02
CA LEU A 235 10.01 -5.74 -7.03
C LEU A 235 9.37 -4.94 -5.89
N ASN A 236 8.47 -4.00 -6.20
CA ASN A 236 7.76 -3.22 -5.17
C ASN A 236 6.87 -4.09 -4.28
N LEU A 237 6.21 -5.11 -4.84
CA LEU A 237 5.45 -6.09 -4.04
C LEU A 237 6.35 -6.92 -3.13
N LEU A 238 7.50 -7.38 -3.63
CA LEU A 238 8.47 -8.13 -2.84
C LEU A 238 9.07 -7.27 -1.72
N LEU A 239 9.41 -6.01 -2.02
CA LEU A 239 9.89 -5.05 -1.03
C LEU A 239 8.82 -4.74 0.02
N LEU A 240 7.55 -4.60 -0.37
CA LEU A 240 6.45 -4.41 0.58
C LEU A 240 6.27 -5.63 1.49
N GLY A 241 6.30 -6.84 0.92
CA GLY A 241 6.26 -8.08 1.70
C GLY A 241 7.41 -8.21 2.67
N PHE A 242 8.64 -7.88 2.23
CA PHE A 242 9.81 -7.82 3.09
C PHE A 242 9.66 -6.75 4.19
N GLY A 243 9.14 -5.56 3.84
CA GLY A 243 8.86 -4.49 4.81
C GLY A 243 7.83 -4.89 5.86
N ALA A 244 6.76 -5.57 5.46
CA ALA A 244 5.77 -6.11 6.39
C ALA A 244 6.42 -7.13 7.35
N TRP A 245 7.23 -8.05 6.83
CA TRP A 245 7.96 -9.00 7.67
C TRP A 245 8.92 -8.30 8.65
N VAL A 246 9.69 -7.29 8.21
CA VAL A 246 10.57 -6.50 9.08
C VAL A 246 9.79 -5.84 10.21
N CYS A 247 8.66 -5.21 9.91
CA CYS A 247 7.83 -4.51 10.89
C CYS A 247 7.09 -5.47 11.85
N LEU A 248 6.80 -6.69 11.42
CA LEU A 248 6.22 -7.75 12.26
C LEU A 248 7.27 -8.43 13.17
N THR A 249 8.57 -8.26 12.86
CA THR A 249 9.69 -8.87 13.61
C THR A 249 10.78 -7.83 13.90
N PRO A 250 10.45 -6.70 14.59
CA PRO A 250 11.36 -5.57 14.72
C PRO A 250 12.62 -5.89 15.56
N ASP A 251 12.54 -6.82 16.50
CA ASP A 251 13.65 -7.17 17.40
C ASP A 251 14.50 -8.34 16.89
N TRP A 252 14.29 -8.82 15.66
CA TRP A 252 15.04 -9.93 15.07
C TRP A 252 16.55 -9.67 14.99
N SER A 253 16.96 -8.40 14.81
CA SER A 253 18.37 -8.01 14.66
C SER A 253 19.12 -7.90 15.99
N ALA A 254 18.42 -8.00 17.12
CA ALA A 254 18.99 -7.94 18.47
C ALA A 254 19.21 -9.35 19.08
N ALA A 255 18.74 -10.39 18.42
CA ALA A 255 18.94 -11.79 18.76
C ALA A 255 20.05 -12.42 17.90
#